data_beb954a5f3b53a76ec8cbaadde13e088
#
_entry.id   beb954a5f3b53a76ec8cbaadde13e088
#
_cell.length_a   1.000
_cell.length_b   1.000
_cell.length_c   1.000
_cell.angle_alpha   90.00
_cell.angle_beta   90.00
_cell.angle_gamma   90.00
#
_symmetry.space_group_name_H-M   'P 1'
#
loop_
_entity.id
_entity.type
_entity.pdbx_description
1 polymer ?
#
loop_
_entity_poly.entity_id
_entity_poly.type
_entity_poly.pdbx_seq_one_letter_code
_entity_poly.pdbx_strand_id
1 'polypeptide(L)'
;MLDTQKGIGNLARIAISTLKGVGPSMAEKLEKIGLVSLQDLLFHLPNRYEDRTRVTTIRDCLPGIFTNIIGEITQNQIVQGRRRMMIVTVNDGTGSVNLRFFHFSAAQKNNLAVGLNIRCYGEIQRGARSLEIIHPEYKPLDQDQPLTPVEETLTPVYPTTDGLRQISLRNLTEQALIRLKRGQVEELLPENFNHESYSLAQALAFIHRPTPDTSVLQLEAGKHPAQLRLIKEELLAHTLSMLKLRESSDVHQAVTLKVDEKVELKFLKSLPFSPTNDQARVVKEIRQDLSKNQPMMRLVQGDVGSGKTLVAALAAITAI
;
A
#
# COMPACT_ATOMS: atom_id res chain seq x y z
N MET A 1 35.06 19.84 -0.85
CA MET A 1 33.60 20.00 -0.75
C MET A 1 32.99 19.18 -1.87
N LEU A 2 32.59 17.95 -1.56
CA LEU A 2 32.07 17.00 -2.53
C LEU A 2 30.57 17.22 -2.66
N ASP A 3 30.15 17.43 -3.88
CA ASP A 3 28.80 17.66 -4.36
C ASP A 3 27.99 16.34 -4.30
N THR A 4 27.60 15.93 -3.08
CA THR A 4 26.93 14.65 -2.74
C THR A 4 25.41 14.77 -2.73
N GLN A 5 24.81 15.75 -3.42
CA GLN A 5 23.35 15.98 -3.41
C GLN A 5 22.64 15.57 -4.71
N LYS A 6 23.15 14.63 -5.50
CA LYS A 6 22.57 14.35 -6.82
C LYS A 6 21.54 13.22 -6.92
N GLY A 7 21.27 12.42 -5.89
CA GLY A 7 20.46 11.22 -6.10
C GLY A 7 18.98 11.32 -5.67
N ILE A 8 18.70 11.02 -4.45
CA ILE A 8 17.33 10.83 -3.92
C ILE A 8 16.59 12.16 -3.72
N GLY A 9 17.33 13.24 -3.55
CA GLY A 9 16.78 14.56 -3.26
C GLY A 9 15.89 15.16 -4.35
N ASN A 10 15.85 14.61 -5.56
CA ASN A 10 15.13 15.25 -6.64
C ASN A 10 13.63 14.91 -6.65
N LEU A 11 13.21 13.65 -6.50
CA LEU A 11 11.79 13.27 -6.52
C LEU A 11 11.02 13.73 -5.28
N ALA A 12 11.64 13.72 -4.11
CA ALA A 12 11.05 14.25 -2.88
C ALA A 12 10.84 15.78 -2.93
N ARG A 13 11.64 16.49 -3.72
CA ARG A 13 11.54 17.95 -3.90
C ARG A 13 10.60 18.37 -5.00
N ILE A 14 10.17 17.45 -5.86
CA ILE A 14 9.24 17.75 -6.95
C ILE A 14 7.82 17.65 -6.39
N ALA A 15 7.14 18.79 -6.28
CA ALA A 15 5.77 18.84 -5.81
C ALA A 15 4.82 18.08 -6.77
N ILE A 16 3.85 17.36 -6.21
CA ILE A 16 2.85 16.60 -6.98
C ILE A 16 1.98 17.53 -7.86
N SER A 17 1.86 18.79 -7.50
CA SER A 17 1.14 19.82 -8.28
C SER A 17 1.78 20.11 -9.65
N THR A 18 2.99 19.63 -9.92
CA THR A 18 3.65 19.73 -11.24
C THR A 18 3.09 18.74 -12.26
N LEU A 19 2.28 17.76 -11.83
CA LEU A 19 1.66 16.77 -12.69
C LEU A 19 0.41 17.33 -13.38
N LYS A 20 0.19 16.90 -14.63
CA LYS A 20 -1.04 17.24 -15.35
C LYS A 20 -2.26 16.70 -14.61
N GLY A 21 -3.28 17.57 -14.42
CA GLY A 21 -4.52 17.20 -13.74
C GLY A 21 -4.53 17.47 -12.25
N VAL A 22 -3.44 17.97 -11.67
CA VAL A 22 -3.37 18.37 -10.27
C VAL A 22 -3.58 19.88 -10.15
N GLY A 23 -4.84 20.29 -10.06
CA GLY A 23 -5.22 21.63 -9.64
C GLY A 23 -5.34 21.75 -8.11
N PRO A 24 -5.63 22.95 -7.56
CA PRO A 24 -5.68 23.17 -6.10
C PRO A 24 -6.57 22.16 -5.35
N SER A 25 -7.79 21.94 -5.82
CA SER A 25 -8.73 20.98 -5.19
C SER A 25 -8.23 19.52 -5.24
N MET A 26 -7.49 19.14 -6.28
CA MET A 26 -6.89 17.81 -6.36
C MET A 26 -5.69 17.71 -5.41
N ALA A 27 -4.85 18.74 -5.33
CA ALA A 27 -3.71 18.80 -4.43
C ALA A 27 -4.14 18.64 -2.96
N GLU A 28 -5.20 19.33 -2.52
CA GLU A 28 -5.76 19.18 -1.18
C GLU A 28 -6.22 17.74 -0.86
N LYS A 29 -6.81 17.05 -1.84
CA LYS A 29 -7.23 15.66 -1.67
C LYS A 29 -6.05 14.70 -1.57
N LEU A 30 -5.00 14.94 -2.35
CA LEU A 30 -3.77 14.16 -2.32
C LEU A 30 -3.03 14.39 -1.00
N GLU A 31 -2.96 15.62 -0.51
CA GLU A 31 -2.36 15.97 0.77
C GLU A 31 -3.04 15.28 1.95
N LYS A 32 -4.38 15.13 1.93
CA LYS A 32 -5.13 14.38 2.97
C LYS A 32 -4.69 12.93 3.14
N ILE A 33 -4.09 12.34 2.12
CA ILE A 33 -3.53 10.98 2.16
C ILE A 33 -1.99 10.99 2.15
N GLY A 34 -1.38 12.15 2.45
CA GLY A 34 0.08 12.30 2.59
C GLY A 34 0.85 12.40 1.27
N LEU A 35 0.18 12.65 0.14
CA LEU A 35 0.83 12.73 -1.17
C LEU A 35 1.11 14.19 -1.54
N VAL A 36 2.31 14.67 -1.28
CA VAL A 36 2.76 16.06 -1.57
C VAL A 36 3.86 16.12 -2.61
N SER A 37 4.65 15.05 -2.77
CA SER A 37 5.76 14.94 -3.71
C SER A 37 5.59 13.78 -4.69
N LEU A 38 6.43 13.74 -5.73
CA LEU A 38 6.49 12.59 -6.64
C LEU A 38 6.99 11.32 -5.94
N GLN A 39 7.87 11.46 -4.96
CA GLN A 39 8.33 10.34 -4.16
C GLN A 39 7.17 9.72 -3.38
N ASP A 40 6.35 10.53 -2.70
CA ASP A 40 5.20 10.03 -1.96
C ASP A 40 4.25 9.25 -2.87
N LEU A 41 4.03 9.75 -4.10
CA LEU A 41 3.18 9.08 -5.07
C LEU A 41 3.75 7.72 -5.52
N LEU A 42 5.07 7.61 -5.73
CA LEU A 42 5.73 6.36 -6.10
C LEU A 42 5.76 5.34 -4.95
N PHE A 43 5.78 5.80 -3.71
CA PHE A 43 5.70 4.94 -2.53
C PHE A 43 4.25 4.73 -2.04
N HIS A 44 3.27 5.35 -2.68
CA HIS A 44 1.86 5.04 -2.47
C HIS A 44 1.48 3.77 -3.21
N LEU A 45 1.83 2.63 -2.64
CA LEU A 45 1.74 1.34 -3.30
C LEU A 45 0.29 0.86 -3.42
N PRO A 46 -0.04 0.10 -4.49
CA PRO A 46 -1.34 -0.56 -4.60
C PRO A 46 -1.56 -1.55 -3.47
N ASN A 47 -2.77 -1.62 -2.94
CA ASN A 47 -3.16 -2.61 -1.94
C ASN A 47 -3.72 -3.90 -2.55
N ARG A 48 -4.15 -3.85 -3.81
CA ARG A 48 -4.59 -5.02 -4.60
C ARG A 48 -4.49 -4.73 -6.10
N TYR A 49 -4.67 -5.78 -6.90
CA TYR A 49 -4.65 -5.70 -8.36
C TYR A 49 -5.91 -6.33 -8.95
N GLU A 50 -6.34 -5.78 -10.07
CA GLU A 50 -7.44 -6.30 -10.88
C GLU A 50 -6.89 -6.81 -12.21
N ASP A 51 -7.19 -8.05 -12.55
CA ASP A 51 -6.83 -8.57 -13.88
C ASP A 51 -7.84 -8.07 -14.92
N ARG A 52 -7.44 -7.02 -15.64
CA ARG A 52 -8.19 -6.45 -16.76
C ARG A 52 -7.54 -6.78 -18.10
N THR A 53 -6.58 -7.71 -18.09
CA THR A 53 -5.79 -8.05 -19.29
C THR A 53 -6.52 -9.04 -20.19
N ARG A 54 -7.58 -9.67 -19.70
CA ARG A 54 -8.36 -10.66 -20.43
C ARG A 54 -9.77 -10.16 -20.67
N VAL A 55 -10.32 -10.49 -21.85
CA VAL A 55 -11.74 -10.32 -22.15
C VAL A 55 -12.44 -11.65 -21.94
N THR A 56 -13.52 -11.64 -21.19
CA THR A 56 -14.37 -12.82 -20.97
C THR A 56 -15.62 -12.70 -21.84
N THR A 57 -16.03 -13.77 -22.49
CA THR A 57 -17.31 -13.80 -23.21
C THR A 57 -18.47 -13.72 -22.21
N ILE A 58 -19.57 -13.07 -22.60
CA ILE A 58 -20.73 -12.88 -21.70
C ILE A 58 -21.29 -14.24 -21.25
N ARG A 59 -21.21 -15.26 -22.09
CA ARG A 59 -21.62 -16.66 -21.76
C ARG A 59 -20.81 -17.20 -20.59
N ASP A 60 -19.51 -16.90 -20.51
CA ASP A 60 -18.60 -17.48 -19.50
C ASP A 60 -18.49 -16.61 -18.25
N CYS A 61 -19.23 -15.49 -18.20
CA CYS A 61 -19.26 -14.62 -17.03
C CYS A 61 -19.93 -15.29 -15.82
N LEU A 62 -19.25 -15.26 -14.69
CA LEU A 62 -19.74 -15.80 -13.43
C LEU A 62 -20.13 -14.70 -12.45
N PRO A 63 -21.32 -14.79 -11.80
CA PRO A 63 -21.72 -13.83 -10.78
C PRO A 63 -20.72 -13.76 -9.62
N GLY A 64 -20.45 -12.56 -9.12
CA GLY A 64 -19.47 -12.27 -8.07
C GLY A 64 -18.04 -12.06 -8.58
N ILE A 65 -17.78 -12.25 -9.88
CA ILE A 65 -16.47 -12.09 -10.47
C ILE A 65 -16.39 -10.75 -11.23
N PHE A 66 -15.33 -10.00 -10.96
CA PHE A 66 -14.99 -8.82 -11.76
C PHE A 66 -14.42 -9.27 -13.12
N THR A 67 -14.97 -8.75 -14.19
CA THR A 67 -14.54 -9.17 -15.52
C THR A 67 -14.59 -8.03 -16.53
N ASN A 68 -13.83 -8.20 -17.59
CA ASN A 68 -13.74 -7.29 -18.71
C ASN A 68 -14.50 -7.91 -19.90
N ILE A 69 -15.51 -7.24 -20.37
CA ILE A 69 -16.32 -7.67 -21.54
C ILE A 69 -16.25 -6.63 -22.65
N ILE A 70 -16.35 -7.10 -23.87
CA ILE A 70 -16.48 -6.25 -25.06
C ILE A 70 -17.75 -6.68 -25.79
N GLY A 71 -18.56 -5.70 -26.22
CA GLY A 71 -19.76 -5.99 -26.98
C GLY A 71 -20.39 -4.73 -27.55
N GLU A 72 -21.39 -4.95 -28.40
CA GLU A 72 -22.18 -3.89 -29.02
C GLU A 72 -23.36 -3.50 -28.13
N ILE A 73 -23.64 -2.23 -28.03
CA ILE A 73 -24.83 -1.72 -27.35
C ILE A 73 -26.06 -1.99 -28.21
N THR A 74 -26.92 -2.88 -27.76
CA THR A 74 -28.18 -3.22 -28.46
C THR A 74 -29.38 -2.40 -27.98
N GLN A 75 -29.33 -1.92 -26.72
CA GLN A 75 -30.40 -1.08 -26.13
C GLN A 75 -29.82 -0.05 -25.17
N ASN A 76 -30.44 1.15 -25.13
CA ASN A 76 -30.18 2.17 -24.13
C ASN A 76 -31.51 2.83 -23.74
N GLN A 77 -31.99 2.53 -22.55
CA GLN A 77 -33.29 3.01 -22.08
C GLN A 77 -33.22 3.57 -20.66
N ILE A 78 -34.05 4.59 -20.41
CA ILE A 78 -34.24 5.12 -19.06
C ILE A 78 -35.52 4.51 -18.49
N VAL A 79 -35.38 3.82 -17.38
CA VAL A 79 -36.49 3.18 -16.66
C VAL A 79 -36.81 3.99 -15.41
N GLN A 80 -38.10 4.30 -15.23
CA GLN A 80 -38.64 4.92 -14.03
C GLN A 80 -39.24 3.79 -13.14
N GLY A 81 -38.50 3.40 -12.08
CA GLY A 81 -39.00 2.53 -11.02
C GLY A 81 -38.99 3.29 -9.69
N ARG A 82 -38.68 2.62 -8.58
CA ARG A 82 -38.42 3.30 -7.28
C ARG A 82 -37.35 4.38 -7.37
N ARG A 83 -36.40 4.24 -8.28
CA ARG A 83 -35.40 5.26 -8.66
C ARG A 83 -35.25 5.28 -10.17
N ARG A 84 -35.07 6.47 -10.73
CA ARG A 84 -34.72 6.65 -12.14
C ARG A 84 -33.37 6.03 -12.40
N MET A 85 -33.26 5.13 -13.40
CA MET A 85 -32.01 4.47 -13.78
C MET A 85 -31.88 4.38 -15.28
N MET A 86 -30.67 4.37 -15.79
CA MET A 86 -30.35 4.05 -17.17
C MET A 86 -29.89 2.61 -17.24
N ILE A 87 -30.46 1.86 -18.17
CA ILE A 87 -30.08 0.47 -18.48
C ILE A 87 -29.58 0.43 -19.90
N VAL A 88 -28.35 -0.06 -20.07
CA VAL A 88 -27.70 -0.26 -21.35
C VAL A 88 -27.45 -1.75 -21.53
N THR A 89 -28.04 -2.35 -22.55
CA THR A 89 -27.83 -3.77 -22.87
C THR A 89 -26.68 -3.90 -23.85
N VAL A 90 -25.70 -4.73 -23.49
CA VAL A 90 -24.53 -5.03 -24.30
C VAL A 90 -24.58 -6.49 -24.72
N ASN A 91 -24.26 -6.78 -25.97
CA ASN A 91 -24.25 -8.13 -26.55
C ASN A 91 -22.91 -8.36 -27.26
N ASP A 92 -22.31 -9.54 -27.06
CA ASP A 92 -21.04 -9.95 -27.67
C ASP A 92 -21.21 -11.09 -28.68
N GLY A 93 -22.44 -11.44 -29.05
CA GLY A 93 -22.78 -12.61 -29.88
C GLY A 93 -22.90 -13.92 -29.08
N THR A 94 -22.38 -14.01 -27.87
CA THR A 94 -22.51 -15.21 -27.00
C THR A 94 -23.59 -15.06 -25.94
N GLY A 95 -23.94 -13.82 -25.58
CA GLY A 95 -24.93 -13.48 -24.58
C GLY A 95 -25.18 -12.00 -24.46
N SER A 96 -26.01 -11.60 -23.48
CA SER A 96 -26.32 -10.22 -23.18
C SER A 96 -26.14 -9.92 -21.69
N VAL A 97 -25.67 -8.73 -21.38
CA VAL A 97 -25.53 -8.20 -20.00
C VAL A 97 -26.10 -6.79 -19.92
N ASN A 98 -26.72 -6.47 -18.80
CA ASN A 98 -27.28 -5.15 -18.54
C ASN A 98 -26.35 -4.30 -17.69
N LEU A 99 -25.95 -3.15 -18.19
CA LEU A 99 -25.21 -2.13 -17.44
C LEU A 99 -26.21 -1.20 -16.78
N ARG A 100 -26.17 -1.07 -15.45
CA ARG A 100 -27.10 -0.22 -14.67
C ARG A 100 -26.41 0.99 -14.11
N PHE A 101 -26.98 2.17 -14.39
CA PHE A 101 -26.50 3.46 -13.87
C PHE A 101 -27.64 4.15 -13.11
N PHE A 102 -27.49 4.26 -11.79
CA PHE A 102 -28.44 4.98 -10.94
C PHE A 102 -28.20 6.50 -10.97
N HIS A 103 -26.97 6.91 -11.25
CA HIS A 103 -26.57 8.30 -11.45
C HIS A 103 -25.92 8.42 -12.82
N PHE A 104 -26.49 9.24 -13.68
CA PHE A 104 -25.98 9.44 -15.04
C PHE A 104 -26.28 10.85 -15.54
N SER A 105 -25.39 11.39 -16.39
CA SER A 105 -25.55 12.66 -17.07
C SER A 105 -26.16 12.47 -18.47
N ALA A 106 -26.67 13.55 -19.06
CA ALA A 106 -27.13 13.55 -20.45
C ALA A 106 -25.98 13.21 -21.42
N ALA A 107 -24.77 13.70 -21.14
CA ALA A 107 -23.57 13.37 -21.93
C ALA A 107 -23.27 11.87 -21.87
N GLN A 108 -23.36 11.24 -20.71
CA GLN A 108 -23.14 9.80 -20.55
C GLN A 108 -24.18 8.98 -21.34
N LYS A 109 -25.44 9.40 -21.35
CA LYS A 109 -26.48 8.74 -22.17
C LYS A 109 -26.14 8.82 -23.66
N ASN A 110 -25.70 9.98 -24.14
CA ASN A 110 -25.37 10.17 -25.55
C ASN A 110 -24.12 9.39 -25.97
N ASN A 111 -23.14 9.25 -25.07
CA ASN A 111 -21.92 8.48 -25.32
C ASN A 111 -22.13 6.95 -25.32
N LEU A 112 -23.31 6.47 -24.92
CA LEU A 112 -23.70 5.06 -24.90
C LEU A 112 -24.81 4.80 -25.94
N ALA A 113 -24.63 5.29 -27.16
CA ALA A 113 -25.61 5.13 -28.24
C ALA A 113 -25.68 3.66 -28.71
N VAL A 114 -26.86 3.23 -29.17
CA VAL A 114 -27.07 1.91 -29.78
C VAL A 114 -26.22 1.78 -31.03
N GLY A 115 -25.62 0.60 -31.24
CA GLY A 115 -24.72 0.29 -32.34
C GLY A 115 -23.23 0.58 -32.02
N LEU A 116 -22.91 1.18 -30.90
CA LEU A 116 -21.52 1.39 -30.49
C LEU A 116 -20.94 0.14 -29.81
N ASN A 117 -19.70 -0.19 -30.16
CA ASN A 117 -18.92 -1.16 -29.41
C ASN A 117 -18.31 -0.52 -28.18
N ILE A 118 -18.45 -1.18 -27.06
CA ILE A 118 -17.86 -0.71 -25.79
C ILE A 118 -17.09 -1.84 -25.11
N ARG A 119 -16.07 -1.44 -24.35
CA ARG A 119 -15.44 -2.27 -23.34
C ARG A 119 -15.99 -1.88 -21.99
N CYS A 120 -16.40 -2.86 -21.20
CA CYS A 120 -16.92 -2.66 -19.83
C CYS A 120 -16.14 -3.51 -18.84
N TYR A 121 -15.85 -2.96 -17.68
CA TYR A 121 -15.26 -3.68 -16.55
C TYR A 121 -16.12 -3.46 -15.29
N GLY A 122 -16.41 -4.54 -14.58
CA GLY A 122 -17.14 -4.50 -13.33
C GLY A 122 -17.50 -5.88 -12.80
N GLU A 123 -18.09 -5.91 -11.62
CA GLU A 123 -18.57 -7.13 -10.99
C GLU A 123 -19.85 -7.61 -11.68
N ILE A 124 -19.82 -8.84 -12.14
CA ILE A 124 -21.00 -9.50 -12.69
C ILE A 124 -21.95 -9.84 -11.54
N GLN A 125 -23.19 -9.40 -11.63
CA GLN A 125 -24.24 -9.70 -10.67
C GLN A 125 -25.39 -10.45 -11.34
N ARG A 126 -26.12 -11.24 -10.56
CA ARG A 126 -27.30 -11.91 -11.03
C ARG A 126 -28.50 -10.99 -10.90
N GLY A 127 -29.01 -10.45 -12.01
CA GLY A 127 -30.26 -9.71 -12.04
C GLY A 127 -31.47 -10.63 -12.10
N ALA A 128 -32.68 -10.03 -12.15
CA ALA A 128 -33.94 -10.79 -12.16
C ALA A 128 -34.12 -11.66 -13.41
N ARG A 129 -33.58 -11.25 -14.56
CA ARG A 129 -33.74 -11.93 -15.86
C ARG A 129 -32.43 -12.12 -16.65
N SER A 130 -31.36 -11.45 -16.26
CA SER A 130 -30.09 -11.44 -16.99
C SER A 130 -28.93 -11.14 -16.05
N LEU A 131 -27.72 -11.31 -16.53
CA LEU A 131 -26.53 -10.81 -15.87
C LEU A 131 -26.54 -9.26 -15.91
N GLU A 132 -25.99 -8.65 -14.87
CA GLU A 132 -25.97 -7.21 -14.69
C GLU A 132 -24.61 -6.75 -14.17
N ILE A 133 -24.22 -5.51 -14.52
CA ILE A 133 -23.10 -4.81 -13.93
C ILE A 133 -23.60 -3.45 -13.44
N ILE A 134 -23.39 -3.16 -12.17
CA ILE A 134 -23.80 -1.88 -11.55
C ILE A 134 -22.63 -0.91 -11.64
N HIS A 135 -22.88 0.26 -12.24
CA HIS A 135 -21.90 1.33 -12.41
C HIS A 135 -20.54 0.85 -12.98
N PRO A 136 -20.53 0.10 -14.12
CA PRO A 136 -19.28 -0.36 -14.69
C PRO A 136 -18.36 0.81 -15.08
N GLU A 137 -17.06 0.57 -15.04
CA GLU A 137 -16.13 1.38 -15.84
C GLU A 137 -16.33 0.99 -17.32
N TYR A 138 -16.39 1.95 -18.21
CA TYR A 138 -16.56 1.65 -19.64
C TYR A 138 -15.77 2.61 -20.52
N LYS A 139 -15.40 2.13 -21.70
CA LYS A 139 -14.74 2.91 -22.74
C LYS A 139 -15.38 2.56 -24.11
N PRO A 140 -15.87 3.55 -24.88
CA PRO A 140 -16.25 3.33 -26.26
C PRO A 140 -15.03 2.86 -27.07
N LEU A 141 -15.24 1.95 -27.99
CA LEU A 141 -14.23 1.46 -28.93
C LEU A 141 -14.50 2.09 -30.30
N ASP A 142 -13.45 2.60 -30.94
CA ASP A 142 -13.54 3.09 -32.31
C ASP A 142 -13.71 1.90 -33.26
N GLN A 143 -14.63 2.02 -34.22
CA GLN A 143 -14.95 0.94 -35.20
C GLN A 143 -13.76 0.61 -36.10
N ASP A 144 -12.83 1.54 -36.30
CA ASP A 144 -11.66 1.40 -37.18
C ASP A 144 -10.37 0.96 -36.48
N GLN A 145 -10.38 0.84 -35.15
CA GLN A 145 -9.23 0.32 -34.42
C GLN A 145 -9.39 -1.20 -34.21
N PRO A 146 -8.36 -2.01 -34.54
CA PRO A 146 -8.36 -3.41 -34.14
C PRO A 146 -8.61 -3.45 -32.65
N LEU A 147 -9.41 -4.42 -32.16
CA LEU A 147 -9.70 -4.65 -30.74
C LEU A 147 -8.39 -4.49 -29.98
N THR A 148 -8.13 -3.24 -29.56
CA THR A 148 -6.86 -2.88 -28.92
C THR A 148 -6.68 -3.78 -27.71
N PRO A 149 -5.46 -4.23 -27.46
CA PRO A 149 -5.20 -5.15 -26.37
C PRO A 149 -5.84 -4.60 -25.11
N VAL A 150 -6.46 -5.48 -24.40
CA VAL A 150 -6.79 -5.38 -23.00
C VAL A 150 -5.57 -4.81 -22.30
N GLU A 151 -5.70 -4.13 -21.20
CA GLU A 151 -4.56 -3.51 -20.52
C GLU A 151 -3.32 -4.43 -20.55
N GLU A 152 -2.17 -3.89 -20.95
CA GLU A 152 -0.91 -4.65 -21.07
C GLU A 152 -0.33 -5.07 -19.71
N THR A 153 -0.93 -4.57 -18.62
CA THR A 153 -0.50 -4.82 -17.24
C THR A 153 -1.70 -5.03 -16.34
N LEU A 154 -1.48 -5.69 -15.21
CA LEU A 154 -2.49 -5.74 -14.14
C LEU A 154 -2.81 -4.32 -13.67
N THR A 155 -4.10 -4.08 -13.41
CA THR A 155 -4.59 -2.76 -13.01
C THR A 155 -4.44 -2.56 -11.51
N PRO A 156 -3.62 -1.60 -11.04
CA PRO A 156 -3.44 -1.34 -9.63
C PRO A 156 -4.66 -0.63 -9.03
N VAL A 157 -5.00 -1.00 -7.79
CA VAL A 157 -6.00 -0.33 -6.96
C VAL A 157 -5.29 0.27 -5.76
N TYR A 158 -5.31 1.60 -5.67
CA TYR A 158 -4.62 2.36 -4.63
C TYR A 158 -5.51 2.65 -3.43
N PRO A 159 -4.95 2.79 -2.22
CA PRO A 159 -5.63 3.45 -1.11
C PRO A 159 -6.09 4.85 -1.55
N THR A 160 -7.30 5.24 -1.14
CA THR A 160 -7.90 6.51 -1.59
C THR A 160 -8.78 7.12 -0.52
N THR A 161 -9.24 8.35 -0.75
CA THR A 161 -10.17 9.09 0.10
C THR A 161 -11.32 9.64 -0.74
N ASP A 162 -12.35 10.18 -0.08
CA ASP A 162 -13.52 10.74 -0.74
C ASP A 162 -13.16 11.76 -1.81
N GLY A 163 -13.79 11.60 -2.98
CA GLY A 163 -13.61 12.45 -4.14
C GLY A 163 -12.28 12.28 -4.89
N LEU A 164 -11.42 11.34 -4.51
CA LEU A 164 -10.22 10.96 -5.25
C LEU A 164 -10.46 9.64 -5.98
N ARG A 165 -10.54 9.70 -7.31
CA ARG A 165 -10.86 8.53 -8.15
C ARG A 165 -9.64 7.71 -8.48
N GLN A 166 -9.79 6.38 -8.57
CA GLN A 166 -8.74 5.44 -8.98
C GLN A 166 -8.10 5.81 -10.32
N ILE A 167 -8.92 6.22 -11.30
CA ILE A 167 -8.42 6.65 -12.61
C ILE A 167 -7.46 7.85 -12.51
N SER A 168 -7.73 8.78 -11.59
CA SER A 168 -6.86 9.94 -11.37
C SER A 168 -5.51 9.49 -10.77
N LEU A 169 -5.53 8.63 -9.75
CA LEU A 169 -4.31 8.09 -9.14
C LEU A 169 -3.47 7.30 -10.16
N ARG A 170 -4.10 6.44 -10.98
CA ARG A 170 -3.42 5.69 -12.05
C ARG A 170 -2.73 6.62 -13.06
N ASN A 171 -3.43 7.68 -13.49
CA ASN A 171 -2.89 8.65 -14.44
C ASN A 171 -1.74 9.48 -13.85
N LEU A 172 -1.82 9.84 -12.58
CA LEU A 172 -0.74 10.56 -11.88
C LEU A 172 0.48 9.66 -11.68
N THR A 173 0.25 8.41 -11.26
CA THR A 173 1.33 7.42 -11.11
C THR A 173 2.03 7.14 -12.44
N GLU A 174 1.28 7.04 -13.56
CA GLU A 174 1.89 6.88 -14.88
C GLU A 174 2.86 8.02 -15.22
N GLN A 175 2.46 9.27 -14.96
CA GLN A 175 3.33 10.43 -15.16
C GLN A 175 4.57 10.38 -14.25
N ALA A 176 4.43 9.88 -13.01
CA ALA A 176 5.56 9.71 -12.09
C ALA A 176 6.51 8.59 -12.56
N LEU A 177 5.98 7.48 -13.07
CA LEU A 177 6.77 6.38 -13.63
C LEU A 177 7.59 6.78 -14.87
N ILE A 178 7.06 7.67 -15.72
CA ILE A 178 7.82 8.23 -16.85
C ILE A 178 9.05 9.00 -16.34
N ARG A 179 8.92 9.72 -15.23
CA ARG A 179 10.05 10.44 -14.63
C ARG A 179 11.02 9.49 -13.93
N LEU A 180 10.50 8.45 -13.27
CA LEU A 180 11.32 7.38 -12.67
C LEU A 180 12.24 6.72 -13.70
N LYS A 181 11.75 6.40 -14.89
CA LYS A 181 12.54 5.81 -16.00
C LYS A 181 13.69 6.69 -16.47
N ARG A 182 13.68 7.99 -16.19
CA ARG A 182 14.76 8.93 -16.53
C ARG A 182 15.93 8.93 -15.54
N GLY A 183 16.00 7.96 -14.64
CA GLY A 183 17.15 7.76 -13.74
C GLY A 183 17.20 8.72 -12.53
N GLN A 184 16.05 9.17 -12.05
CA GLN A 184 15.96 10.13 -10.94
C GLN A 184 15.85 9.47 -9.55
N VAL A 185 16.00 8.14 -9.46
CA VAL A 185 16.04 7.39 -8.20
C VAL A 185 17.39 6.71 -8.08
N GLU A 186 18.08 7.00 -7.00
CA GLU A 186 19.36 6.40 -6.68
C GLU A 186 19.14 5.07 -5.96
N GLU A 187 19.95 4.05 -6.33
CA GLU A 187 20.02 2.81 -5.60
C GLU A 187 20.86 3.02 -4.33
N LEU A 188 20.25 2.84 -3.16
CA LEU A 188 20.91 3.06 -1.87
C LEU A 188 21.56 1.81 -1.31
N LEU A 189 21.07 0.65 -1.69
CA LEU A 189 21.63 -0.59 -1.20
C LEU A 189 22.95 -0.91 -1.93
N PRO A 190 24.03 -1.20 -1.20
CA PRO A 190 25.27 -1.67 -1.80
C PRO A 190 25.03 -2.93 -2.64
N GLU A 191 25.82 -3.12 -3.70
CA GLU A 191 25.68 -4.27 -4.63
C GLU A 191 25.68 -5.63 -3.93
N ASN A 192 26.48 -5.79 -2.88
CA ASN A 192 26.56 -7.02 -2.09
C ASN A 192 25.30 -7.29 -1.23
N PHE A 193 24.46 -6.29 -1.00
CA PHE A 193 23.16 -6.44 -0.34
C PHE A 193 22.01 -6.69 -1.32
N ASN A 194 22.23 -6.37 -2.59
CA ASN A 194 21.21 -6.49 -3.63
C ASN A 194 21.35 -7.84 -4.35
N HIS A 195 21.10 -8.95 -3.63
CA HIS A 195 21.03 -10.30 -4.23
C HIS A 195 19.71 -10.52 -4.98
N GLU A 196 18.86 -9.53 -5.06
CA GLU A 196 17.54 -9.63 -5.65
C GLU A 196 17.54 -9.15 -7.11
N SER A 197 16.62 -9.71 -7.89
CA SER A 197 16.55 -9.46 -9.33
C SER A 197 16.08 -8.04 -9.71
N TYR A 198 15.72 -7.18 -8.74
CA TYR A 198 15.14 -5.85 -8.96
C TYR A 198 15.96 -4.75 -8.29
N SER A 199 16.32 -3.71 -9.05
CA SER A 199 16.72 -2.43 -8.48
C SER A 199 15.50 -1.71 -7.87
N LEU A 200 15.72 -0.68 -7.04
CA LEU A 200 14.62 0.13 -6.47
C LEU A 200 13.68 0.67 -7.55
N ALA A 201 14.24 1.25 -8.60
CA ALA A 201 13.45 1.79 -9.71
C ALA A 201 12.65 0.71 -10.46
N GLN A 202 13.25 -0.46 -10.69
CA GLN A 202 12.56 -1.59 -11.32
C GLN A 202 11.46 -2.15 -10.43
N ALA A 203 11.70 -2.28 -9.11
CA ALA A 203 10.71 -2.75 -8.15
C ALA A 203 9.50 -1.81 -8.10
N LEU A 204 9.71 -0.50 -7.98
CA LEU A 204 8.64 0.49 -8.01
C LEU A 204 7.87 0.44 -9.33
N ALA A 205 8.57 0.42 -10.48
CA ALA A 205 7.91 0.36 -11.78
C ALA A 205 7.06 -0.91 -11.93
N PHE A 206 7.59 -2.06 -11.51
CA PHE A 206 6.88 -3.34 -11.57
C PHE A 206 5.64 -3.35 -10.67
N ILE A 207 5.74 -2.91 -9.42
CA ILE A 207 4.61 -2.92 -8.48
C ILE A 207 3.46 -2.04 -8.99
N HIS A 208 3.77 -0.92 -9.63
CA HIS A 208 2.73 -0.07 -10.21
C HIS A 208 2.17 -0.60 -11.53
N ARG A 209 2.90 -1.45 -12.25
CA ARG A 209 2.52 -2.03 -13.56
C ARG A 209 3.02 -3.46 -13.68
N PRO A 210 2.45 -4.41 -12.91
CA PRO A 210 2.84 -5.81 -13.03
C PRO A 210 2.41 -6.36 -14.39
N THR A 211 3.20 -7.29 -14.93
CA THR A 211 2.88 -7.95 -16.21
C THR A 211 1.67 -8.89 -16.07
N PRO A 212 0.94 -9.19 -17.16
CA PRO A 212 -0.29 -10.00 -17.12
C PRO A 212 -0.09 -11.44 -16.62
N ASP A 213 1.11 -11.97 -16.79
CA ASP A 213 1.52 -13.32 -16.37
C ASP A 213 1.88 -13.39 -14.89
N THR A 214 1.93 -12.25 -14.20
CA THR A 214 2.24 -12.18 -12.76
C THR A 214 1.10 -12.79 -11.93
N SER A 215 1.45 -13.68 -11.02
CA SER A 215 0.49 -14.27 -10.09
C SER A 215 -0.08 -13.21 -9.13
N VAL A 216 -1.37 -12.90 -9.26
CA VAL A 216 -2.09 -11.99 -8.35
C VAL A 216 -1.99 -12.48 -6.91
N LEU A 217 -2.09 -13.80 -6.68
CA LEU A 217 -1.95 -14.40 -5.34
C LEU A 217 -0.58 -14.14 -4.71
N GLN A 218 0.51 -14.14 -5.50
CA GLN A 218 1.84 -13.79 -4.97
C GLN A 218 1.93 -12.31 -4.61
N LEU A 219 1.32 -11.43 -5.42
CA LEU A 219 1.26 -10.01 -5.12
C LEU A 219 0.42 -9.72 -3.87
N GLU A 220 -0.73 -10.35 -3.72
CA GLU A 220 -1.58 -10.21 -2.53
C GLU A 220 -0.92 -10.75 -1.26
N ALA A 221 -0.14 -11.81 -1.39
CA ALA A 221 0.63 -12.37 -0.28
C ALA A 221 1.90 -11.57 0.07
N GLY A 222 2.24 -10.52 -0.69
CA GLY A 222 3.48 -9.74 -0.49
C GLY A 222 4.76 -10.53 -0.77
N LYS A 223 4.70 -11.61 -1.57
CA LYS A 223 5.80 -12.55 -1.80
C LYS A 223 6.53 -12.36 -3.14
N HIS A 224 6.07 -11.42 -3.96
CA HIS A 224 6.77 -11.16 -5.22
C HIS A 224 8.14 -10.51 -4.96
N PRO A 225 9.22 -10.89 -5.70
CA PRO A 225 10.58 -10.35 -5.48
C PRO A 225 10.66 -8.82 -5.48
N ALA A 226 9.89 -8.13 -6.33
CA ALA A 226 9.81 -6.66 -6.34
C ALA A 226 9.24 -6.09 -5.02
N GLN A 227 8.26 -6.76 -4.40
CA GLN A 227 7.71 -6.35 -3.09
C GLN A 227 8.71 -6.65 -1.98
N LEU A 228 9.34 -7.82 -2.01
CA LEU A 228 10.38 -8.19 -1.03
C LEU A 228 11.55 -7.20 -1.06
N ARG A 229 11.92 -6.70 -2.25
CA ARG A 229 12.93 -5.65 -2.41
C ARG A 229 12.58 -4.38 -1.62
N LEU A 230 11.33 -3.90 -1.71
CA LEU A 230 10.88 -2.72 -0.97
C LEU A 230 10.75 -2.98 0.53
N ILE A 231 10.20 -4.14 0.91
CA ILE A 231 10.07 -4.55 2.32
C ILE A 231 11.45 -4.59 3.00
N LYS A 232 12.45 -5.15 2.32
CA LYS A 232 13.81 -5.24 2.83
C LYS A 232 14.43 -3.86 3.08
N GLU A 233 14.24 -2.94 2.13
CA GLU A 233 14.74 -1.56 2.27
C GLU A 233 14.07 -0.83 3.43
N GLU A 234 12.76 -0.94 3.56
CA GLU A 234 11.99 -0.33 4.66
C GLU A 234 12.45 -0.86 6.03
N LEU A 235 12.57 -2.19 6.17
CA LEU A 235 13.03 -2.81 7.41
C LEU A 235 14.47 -2.43 7.74
N LEU A 236 15.34 -2.33 6.74
CA LEU A 236 16.71 -1.89 6.93
C LEU A 236 16.76 -0.42 7.37
N ALA A 237 16.03 0.46 6.71
CA ALA A 237 15.94 1.87 7.06
C ALA A 237 15.41 2.06 8.48
N HIS A 238 14.37 1.33 8.87
CA HIS A 238 13.84 1.33 10.23
C HIS A 238 14.90 0.86 11.24
N THR A 239 15.56 -0.25 10.97
CA THR A 239 16.60 -0.81 11.86
C THR A 239 17.77 0.17 12.04
N LEU A 240 18.26 0.76 10.94
CA LEU A 240 19.34 1.75 10.99
C LEU A 240 18.93 3.01 11.75
N SER A 241 17.69 3.46 11.58
CA SER A 241 17.15 4.59 12.34
C SER A 241 17.11 4.32 13.84
N MET A 242 16.70 3.11 14.24
CA MET A 242 16.71 2.69 15.65
C MET A 242 18.12 2.58 16.23
N LEU A 243 19.07 2.05 15.45
CA LEU A 243 20.47 1.98 15.87
C LEU A 243 21.07 3.38 16.04
N LYS A 244 20.80 4.30 15.11
CA LYS A 244 21.25 5.69 15.19
C LYS A 244 20.66 6.44 16.40
N LEU A 245 19.38 6.19 16.71
CA LEU A 245 18.76 6.74 17.93
C LEU A 245 19.42 6.20 19.20
N ARG A 246 19.76 4.91 19.24
CA ARG A 246 20.50 4.33 20.37
C ARG A 246 21.88 4.98 20.51
N GLU A 247 22.63 5.06 19.43
CA GLU A 247 23.95 5.71 19.41
C GLU A 247 23.87 7.18 19.88
N SER A 248 22.85 7.93 19.47
CA SER A 248 22.63 9.30 19.93
C SER A 248 22.26 9.39 21.42
N SER A 249 21.59 8.37 21.97
CA SER A 249 21.27 8.28 23.40
C SER A 249 22.51 7.95 24.24
N ASP A 250 23.46 7.21 23.69
CA ASP A 250 24.72 6.83 24.35
C ASP A 250 25.68 8.03 24.57
N VAL A 251 25.41 9.16 23.91
CA VAL A 251 26.16 10.43 24.14
C VAL A 251 25.81 11.07 25.50
N HIS A 252 24.66 10.73 26.10
CA HIS A 252 24.27 11.24 27.39
C HIS A 252 24.95 10.42 28.50
N GLN A 253 25.68 11.11 29.39
CA GLN A 253 26.27 10.47 30.59
C GLN A 253 25.18 10.19 31.60
N ALA A 254 25.17 8.98 32.15
CA ALA A 254 24.34 8.58 33.26
C ALA A 254 25.21 8.29 34.51
N VAL A 255 24.63 8.46 35.66
CA VAL A 255 25.29 8.08 36.91
C VAL A 255 25.36 6.54 36.98
N THR A 256 26.53 6.01 37.19
CA THR A 256 26.71 4.57 37.41
C THR A 256 26.11 4.18 38.76
N LEU A 257 25.18 3.26 38.76
CA LEU A 257 24.49 2.77 39.94
C LEU A 257 25.08 1.41 40.37
N LYS A 258 25.30 1.26 41.69
CA LYS A 258 25.75 0.00 42.31
C LYS A 258 24.69 -0.50 43.26
N VAL A 259 24.43 -1.80 43.21
CA VAL A 259 23.46 -2.43 44.12
C VAL A 259 23.97 -2.43 45.55
N ASP A 260 23.15 -1.99 46.53
CA ASP A 260 23.36 -2.33 47.92
C ASP A 260 22.72 -3.70 48.20
N GLU A 261 23.58 -4.74 48.26
CA GLU A 261 23.15 -6.10 48.52
C GLU A 261 22.36 -6.27 49.84
N LYS A 262 22.63 -5.44 50.84
CA LYS A 262 21.92 -5.51 52.14
C LYS A 262 20.47 -5.05 51.99
N VAL A 263 20.26 -3.97 51.26
CA VAL A 263 18.91 -3.43 51.03
C VAL A 263 18.10 -4.41 50.17
N GLU A 264 18.71 -4.97 49.16
CA GLU A 264 18.10 -5.98 48.30
C GLU A 264 17.70 -7.23 49.08
N LEU A 265 18.63 -7.81 49.84
CA LEU A 265 18.36 -9.00 50.64
C LEU A 265 17.23 -8.77 51.66
N LYS A 266 17.18 -7.58 52.26
CA LYS A 266 16.09 -7.21 53.15
C LYS A 266 14.76 -7.15 52.41
N PHE A 267 14.72 -6.56 51.21
CA PHE A 267 13.53 -6.52 50.38
C PHE A 267 13.08 -7.92 49.96
N LEU A 268 13.98 -8.74 49.43
CA LEU A 268 13.67 -10.11 49.01
C LEU A 268 13.14 -10.97 50.18
N LYS A 269 13.68 -10.81 51.38
CA LYS A 269 13.18 -11.51 52.58
C LYS A 269 11.80 -11.04 53.03
N SER A 270 11.36 -9.85 52.66
CA SER A 270 10.03 -9.33 53.00
C SER A 270 8.94 -9.84 52.04
N LEU A 271 9.31 -10.47 50.95
CA LEU A 271 8.35 -11.02 49.96
C LEU A 271 7.85 -12.40 50.40
N PRO A 272 6.55 -12.73 50.20
CA PRO A 272 6.00 -14.06 50.47
C PRO A 272 6.39 -15.13 49.45
N PHE A 273 7.23 -14.79 48.45
CA PHE A 273 7.69 -15.66 47.36
C PHE A 273 9.11 -15.31 46.94
N SER A 274 9.76 -16.20 46.19
CA SER A 274 11.08 -15.96 45.60
C SER A 274 10.96 -15.60 44.11
N PRO A 275 11.87 -14.75 43.58
CA PRO A 275 11.92 -14.49 42.14
C PRO A 275 12.12 -15.77 41.32
N THR A 276 11.52 -15.84 40.17
CA THR A 276 11.78 -16.92 39.21
C THR A 276 13.18 -16.77 38.57
N ASN A 277 13.68 -17.83 37.96
CA ASN A 277 14.98 -17.80 37.26
C ASN A 277 15.02 -16.74 36.16
N ASP A 278 13.93 -16.55 35.42
CA ASP A 278 13.84 -15.54 34.38
C ASP A 278 13.81 -14.13 34.94
N GLN A 279 13.07 -13.90 36.02
CA GLN A 279 13.08 -12.59 36.73
C GLN A 279 14.48 -12.27 37.25
N ALA A 280 15.16 -13.23 37.88
CA ALA A 280 16.52 -13.06 38.35
C ALA A 280 17.52 -12.76 37.21
N ARG A 281 17.39 -13.43 36.10
CA ARG A 281 18.20 -13.19 34.90
C ARG A 281 17.99 -11.76 34.36
N VAL A 282 16.73 -11.32 34.20
CA VAL A 282 16.41 -9.99 33.69
C VAL A 282 16.90 -8.90 34.65
N VAL A 283 16.74 -9.07 35.98
CA VAL A 283 17.27 -8.15 36.97
C VAL A 283 18.80 -8.04 36.90
N LYS A 284 19.50 -9.15 36.70
CA LYS A 284 20.96 -9.16 36.50
C LYS A 284 21.36 -8.35 35.25
N GLU A 285 20.66 -8.52 34.14
CA GLU A 285 20.91 -7.76 32.91
C GLU A 285 20.66 -6.25 33.13
N ILE A 286 19.55 -5.88 33.77
CA ILE A 286 19.25 -4.49 34.14
C ILE A 286 20.36 -3.87 34.97
N ARG A 287 20.88 -4.57 35.96
CA ARG A 287 22.00 -4.12 36.79
C ARG A 287 23.28 -3.91 36.02
N GLN A 288 23.59 -4.80 35.11
CA GLN A 288 24.73 -4.62 34.20
C GLN A 288 24.60 -3.35 33.37
N ASP A 289 23.39 -3.03 32.91
CA ASP A 289 23.16 -1.78 32.18
C ASP A 289 23.24 -0.57 33.09
N LEU A 290 22.64 -0.59 34.27
CA LEU A 290 22.69 0.49 35.27
C LEU A 290 24.10 0.76 35.79
N SER A 291 25.02 -0.22 35.74
CA SER A 291 26.42 -0.04 36.12
C SER A 291 27.28 0.66 35.04
N LYS A 292 26.72 0.93 33.86
CA LYS A 292 27.38 1.66 32.79
C LYS A 292 27.20 3.17 32.94
N ASN A 293 28.09 3.95 32.35
CA ASN A 293 27.98 5.42 32.31
C ASN A 293 27.06 5.89 31.16
N GLN A 294 26.01 5.14 30.86
CA GLN A 294 25.07 5.39 29.77
C GLN A 294 23.63 5.20 30.27
N PRO A 295 22.66 6.03 29.81
CA PRO A 295 21.26 5.86 30.20
C PRO A 295 20.73 4.49 29.72
N MET A 296 20.12 3.75 30.61
CA MET A 296 19.47 2.50 30.27
C MET A 296 18.08 2.77 29.68
N MET A 297 17.86 2.28 28.44
CA MET A 297 16.54 2.23 27.81
C MET A 297 16.20 0.75 27.53
N ARG A 298 15.41 0.13 28.42
CA ARG A 298 15.04 -1.29 28.32
C ARG A 298 13.53 -1.46 28.47
N LEU A 299 12.94 -2.17 27.52
CA LEU A 299 11.53 -2.58 27.61
C LEU A 299 11.45 -3.95 28.29
N VAL A 300 10.70 -4.03 29.38
CA VAL A 300 10.38 -5.29 30.05
C VAL A 300 9.01 -5.78 29.59
N GLN A 301 8.98 -6.85 28.80
CA GLN A 301 7.78 -7.47 28.27
C GLN A 301 7.49 -8.80 28.98
N GLY A 302 6.23 -9.10 29.20
CA GLY A 302 5.76 -10.37 29.80
C GLY A 302 4.25 -10.34 29.96
N ASP A 303 3.65 -11.50 30.22
CA ASP A 303 2.20 -11.63 30.41
C ASP A 303 1.69 -10.90 31.66
N VAL A 304 0.37 -10.72 31.73
CA VAL A 304 -0.29 -10.20 32.94
C VAL A 304 -0.03 -11.18 34.09
N GLY A 305 0.44 -10.66 35.23
CA GLY A 305 0.80 -11.49 36.37
C GLY A 305 2.23 -12.08 36.35
N SER A 306 3.03 -11.86 35.31
CA SER A 306 4.42 -12.38 35.22
C SER A 306 5.42 -11.72 36.19
N GLY A 307 4.96 -10.79 37.07
CA GLY A 307 5.79 -10.15 38.05
C GLY A 307 6.70 -9.04 37.53
N LYS A 308 6.34 -8.38 36.42
CA LYS A 308 7.07 -7.19 35.90
C LYS A 308 7.31 -6.11 36.96
N THR A 309 6.36 -5.92 37.87
CA THR A 309 6.47 -4.96 38.98
C THR A 309 7.60 -5.32 39.94
N LEU A 310 7.83 -6.61 40.19
CA LEU A 310 8.95 -7.07 41.01
C LEU A 310 10.29 -6.72 40.38
N VAL A 311 10.42 -6.96 39.06
CA VAL A 311 11.63 -6.61 38.28
C VAL A 311 11.88 -5.09 38.35
N ALA A 312 10.84 -4.28 38.17
CA ALA A 312 10.93 -2.83 38.26
C ALA A 312 11.31 -2.37 39.67
N ALA A 313 10.75 -2.98 40.74
CA ALA A 313 11.11 -2.67 42.15
C ALA A 313 12.57 -2.99 42.42
N LEU A 314 13.08 -4.16 41.96
CA LEU A 314 14.49 -4.53 42.16
C LEU A 314 15.44 -3.62 41.36
N ALA A 315 15.03 -3.13 40.18
CA ALA A 315 15.76 -2.12 39.44
C ALA A 315 15.79 -0.76 40.20
N ALA A 316 14.64 -0.34 40.77
CA ALA A 316 14.55 0.90 41.56
C ALA A 316 15.41 0.85 42.84
N ILE A 317 15.48 -0.29 43.52
CA ILE A 317 16.36 -0.49 44.69
C ILE A 317 17.84 -0.27 44.36
N THR A 318 18.22 -0.54 43.10
CA THR A 318 19.60 -0.27 42.63
C THR A 318 19.89 1.23 42.51
N ALA A 319 18.85 2.07 42.45
CA ALA A 319 18.96 3.53 42.29
C ALA A 319 18.88 4.29 43.58
N ILE A 320 18.59 3.61 44.70
CA ILE A 320 18.53 4.18 46.07
C ILE A 320 19.85 3.93 46.76
#